data_9871691a42ba9c4671b0bf3a344626dd
#
_entry.id   9871691a42ba9c4671b0bf3a344626dd
#
_cell.length_a   1.000
_cell.length_b   1.000
_cell.length_c   1.000
_cell.angle_alpha   90.00
_cell.angle_beta   90.00
_cell.angle_gamma   90.00
#
_symmetry.space_group_name_H-M   'P 1'
#
loop_
_entity.id
_entity.type
_entity.pdbx_description
1 polymer ?
#
loop_
_entity_poly.entity_id
_entity_poly.type
_entity_poly.pdbx_seq_one_letter_code
_entity_poly.pdbx_strand_id
1 'polypeptide(L)'
;PACNQNNGKSMSHSMPGNPLLDFSGLPRFTEITPEHVGPAIDQLLVEAEAAVRHAESVSPVQWETFVEPLDDATERLWRAWGQVSHLQAVVNTPALREAYNDNLPKVTRFGAALGQNLALFAQYRALADSPAFATYDVARRKVVENALRDFHLGGAELGETEKARFAEIQETLSSLSARFSQNVLDATDAYALYLHEEAELAGLPADTVAMCRAAAEQEGKAGWKLGLQMPCYLPVQAYAENCGLRETLYRASAVRASEFDLPERDNSMAINQILALRTELAALLGFASYADYSVATKMAQSPAEVLEFLRDLAARAKPHARRDRTELENFAAEHLALETLEAWDLAYVGEKLKQARYSFSEQEVKQYFTEAKVLAGLFDVIESLYGLQVQPDSAPVWHEDVRFYRLVDAQGALVGQFYLDLYAREGKRGGAWMDDCRNRRDSAGQMQTPLV
;
A
#
# COMPACT_ATOMS: atom_id res chain seq x y z
N PRO A 1 -31.14 46.37 -29.45
CA PRO A 1 -30.28 46.01 -28.36
C PRO A 1 -30.24 44.51 -28.24
N ALA A 2 -29.10 43.96 -28.65
CA ALA A 2 -28.87 42.54 -28.74
C ALA A 2 -28.47 41.96 -27.36
N CYS A 3 -29.17 40.92 -26.93
CA CYS A 3 -28.81 40.10 -25.80
C CYS A 3 -27.68 39.13 -26.21
N ASN A 4 -26.50 39.31 -25.63
CA ASN A 4 -25.36 38.38 -25.79
C ASN A 4 -25.55 37.23 -24.81
N GLN A 5 -25.89 36.06 -25.32
CA GLN A 5 -25.79 34.78 -24.57
C GLN A 5 -24.35 34.31 -24.61
N ASN A 6 -23.66 34.47 -23.50
CA ASN A 6 -22.35 33.82 -23.24
C ASN A 6 -22.57 32.34 -22.91
N ASN A 7 -22.46 31.48 -23.90
CA ASN A 7 -22.31 30.05 -23.71
C ASN A 7 -20.90 29.75 -23.17
N GLY A 8 -20.78 29.60 -21.86
CA GLY A 8 -19.58 29.10 -21.22
C GLY A 8 -19.37 27.62 -21.57
N LYS A 9 -18.73 27.33 -22.68
CA LYS A 9 -18.10 26.02 -22.92
C LYS A 9 -16.88 25.95 -22.02
N SER A 10 -16.96 25.12 -20.97
CA SER A 10 -15.79 24.60 -20.25
C SER A 10 -14.96 23.86 -21.28
N MET A 11 -13.92 24.48 -21.81
CA MET A 11 -12.87 23.80 -22.59
C MET A 11 -11.99 23.09 -21.58
N SER A 12 -12.09 21.75 -21.52
CA SER A 12 -11.06 20.91 -20.93
C SER A 12 -9.76 21.15 -21.70
N HIS A 13 -8.85 21.91 -21.13
CA HIS A 13 -7.50 22.04 -21.66
C HIS A 13 -6.75 20.77 -21.34
N SER A 14 -6.69 19.82 -22.28
CA SER A 14 -5.67 18.79 -22.25
C SER A 14 -4.32 19.49 -22.38
N MET A 15 -3.50 19.45 -21.32
CA MET A 15 -2.12 19.93 -21.41
C MET A 15 -1.37 19.04 -22.41
N PRO A 16 -0.81 19.59 -23.50
CA PRO A 16 0.01 18.78 -24.41
C PRO A 16 1.19 18.22 -23.63
N GLY A 17 1.27 16.89 -23.50
CA GLY A 17 2.38 16.22 -22.85
C GLY A 17 2.15 15.78 -21.39
N ASN A 18 0.91 15.70 -20.90
CA ASN A 18 0.65 15.17 -19.54
C ASN A 18 1.23 13.76 -19.37
N PRO A 19 2.23 13.55 -18.47
CA PRO A 19 2.93 12.29 -18.33
C PRO A 19 2.03 11.14 -17.85
N LEU A 20 0.93 11.42 -17.14
CA LEU A 20 -0.06 10.42 -16.70
C LEU A 20 -0.90 9.85 -17.85
N LEU A 21 -0.86 10.46 -19.03
CA LEU A 21 -1.57 10.01 -20.23
C LEU A 21 -0.64 9.27 -21.22
N ASP A 22 0.65 9.15 -20.89
CA ASP A 22 1.63 8.43 -21.72
C ASP A 22 1.75 6.97 -21.24
N PHE A 23 1.18 6.05 -22.01
CA PHE A 23 1.20 4.61 -21.73
C PHE A 23 2.19 3.85 -22.63
N SER A 24 2.99 4.54 -23.43
CA SER A 24 3.88 3.94 -24.43
C SER A 24 5.13 3.28 -23.84
N GLY A 25 5.51 3.64 -22.60
CA GLY A 25 6.75 3.21 -21.97
C GLY A 25 6.66 3.03 -20.45
N LEU A 26 7.78 3.29 -19.79
CA LEU A 26 7.87 3.35 -18.33
C LEU A 26 7.21 4.64 -17.83
N PRO A 27 6.67 4.63 -16.60
CA PRO A 27 6.10 5.82 -15.99
C PRO A 27 7.11 6.96 -15.90
N ARG A 28 6.68 8.15 -16.25
CA ARG A 28 7.53 9.35 -16.25
C ARG A 28 7.49 10.06 -14.87
N PHE A 29 7.81 9.32 -13.80
CA PHE A 29 7.67 9.78 -12.42
C PHE A 29 8.31 11.14 -12.13
N THR A 30 9.44 11.45 -12.75
CA THR A 30 10.15 12.73 -12.58
C THR A 30 9.39 13.93 -13.16
N GLU A 31 8.44 13.69 -14.04
CA GLU A 31 7.68 14.74 -14.75
C GLU A 31 6.26 14.90 -14.20
N ILE A 32 5.78 13.95 -13.39
CA ILE A 32 4.45 14.03 -12.79
C ILE A 32 4.45 15.11 -11.70
N THR A 33 3.59 16.10 -11.88
CA THR A 33 3.35 17.17 -10.87
C THR A 33 1.89 17.16 -10.42
N PRO A 34 1.55 17.78 -9.28
CA PRO A 34 0.17 17.85 -8.80
C PRO A 34 -0.84 18.36 -9.83
N GLU A 35 -0.43 19.32 -10.67
CA GLU A 35 -1.27 19.94 -11.71
C GLU A 35 -1.65 18.97 -12.84
N HIS A 36 -0.89 17.89 -13.01
CA HIS A 36 -1.18 16.86 -14.00
C HIS A 36 -2.30 15.91 -13.58
N VAL A 37 -2.55 15.76 -12.25
CA VAL A 37 -3.44 14.74 -11.70
C VAL A 37 -4.88 14.94 -12.13
N GLY A 38 -5.48 16.09 -11.78
CA GLY A 38 -6.89 16.36 -12.08
C GLY A 38 -7.22 16.23 -13.56
N PRO A 39 -6.51 16.95 -14.48
CA PRO A 39 -6.78 16.85 -15.90
C PRO A 39 -6.64 15.46 -16.49
N ALA A 40 -5.64 14.67 -16.04
CA ALA A 40 -5.47 13.29 -16.54
C ALA A 40 -6.61 12.38 -16.07
N ILE A 41 -6.95 12.43 -14.79
CA ILE A 41 -8.03 11.60 -14.22
C ILE A 41 -9.36 11.96 -14.85
N ASP A 42 -9.68 13.24 -15.00
CA ASP A 42 -10.93 13.68 -15.63
C ASP A 42 -11.03 13.19 -17.11
N GLN A 43 -9.94 13.25 -17.87
CA GLN A 43 -9.90 12.70 -19.24
C GLN A 43 -10.09 11.18 -19.25
N LEU A 44 -9.36 10.45 -18.43
CA LEU A 44 -9.42 8.99 -18.41
C LEU A 44 -10.76 8.47 -17.88
N LEU A 45 -11.41 9.18 -16.98
CA LEU A 45 -12.78 8.88 -16.56
C LEU A 45 -13.76 9.01 -17.74
N VAL A 46 -13.67 10.08 -18.55
CA VAL A 46 -14.50 10.24 -19.74
C VAL A 46 -14.28 9.12 -20.75
N GLU A 47 -13.01 8.71 -20.97
CA GLU A 47 -12.66 7.60 -21.87
C GLU A 47 -13.21 6.26 -21.35
N ALA A 48 -13.02 5.97 -20.04
CA ALA A 48 -13.51 4.77 -19.40
C ALA A 48 -15.04 4.68 -19.41
N GLU A 49 -15.74 5.77 -19.09
CA GLU A 49 -17.20 5.85 -19.18
C GLU A 49 -17.71 5.65 -20.61
N ALA A 50 -17.00 6.16 -21.63
CA ALA A 50 -17.36 5.91 -23.01
C ALA A 50 -17.20 4.44 -23.40
N ALA A 51 -16.16 3.77 -22.93
CA ALA A 51 -15.98 2.33 -23.11
C ALA A 51 -17.05 1.51 -22.41
N VAL A 52 -17.44 1.89 -21.18
CA VAL A 52 -18.56 1.28 -20.45
C VAL A 52 -19.84 1.38 -21.27
N ARG A 53 -20.23 2.58 -21.74
CA ARG A 53 -21.41 2.78 -22.56
C ARG A 53 -21.38 1.96 -23.87
N HIS A 54 -20.22 1.82 -24.48
CA HIS A 54 -20.06 0.96 -25.65
C HIS A 54 -20.27 -0.51 -25.28
N ALA A 55 -19.63 -0.99 -24.22
CA ALA A 55 -19.70 -2.36 -23.75
C ALA A 55 -21.13 -2.79 -23.36
N GLU A 56 -21.96 -1.89 -22.81
CA GLU A 56 -23.36 -2.14 -22.47
C GLU A 56 -24.24 -2.57 -23.67
N SER A 57 -23.87 -2.16 -24.88
CA SER A 57 -24.68 -2.35 -26.09
C SER A 57 -24.05 -3.27 -27.15
N VAL A 58 -22.88 -3.87 -26.86
CA VAL A 58 -22.18 -4.74 -27.80
C VAL A 58 -23.00 -5.99 -28.14
N SER A 59 -23.12 -6.30 -29.43
CA SER A 59 -23.76 -7.52 -29.93
C SER A 59 -23.13 -7.96 -31.25
N PRO A 60 -22.71 -9.22 -31.41
CA PRO A 60 -22.68 -10.26 -30.39
C PRO A 60 -21.64 -10.01 -29.30
N VAL A 61 -21.90 -10.52 -28.09
CA VAL A 61 -20.98 -10.42 -26.96
C VAL A 61 -19.85 -11.43 -27.14
N GLN A 62 -18.63 -10.94 -27.35
CA GLN A 62 -17.43 -11.75 -27.56
C GLN A 62 -16.28 -11.14 -26.74
N TRP A 63 -15.26 -11.95 -26.45
CA TRP A 63 -14.09 -11.50 -25.71
C TRP A 63 -13.44 -10.23 -26.32
N GLU A 64 -13.16 -10.30 -27.61
CA GLU A 64 -12.45 -9.28 -28.38
C GLU A 64 -13.26 -7.98 -28.59
N THR A 65 -14.58 -8.07 -28.59
CA THR A 65 -15.46 -6.90 -28.81
C THR A 65 -16.06 -6.32 -27.56
N PHE A 66 -16.04 -7.06 -26.44
CA PHE A 66 -16.62 -6.66 -25.18
C PHE A 66 -15.60 -6.53 -24.06
N VAL A 67 -14.87 -7.63 -23.72
CA VAL A 67 -13.97 -7.64 -22.55
C VAL A 67 -12.71 -6.82 -22.82
N GLU A 68 -12.01 -7.05 -23.92
CA GLU A 68 -10.75 -6.37 -24.21
C GLU A 68 -10.86 -4.85 -24.29
N PRO A 69 -11.82 -4.24 -25.02
CA PRO A 69 -11.92 -2.78 -25.09
C PRO A 69 -12.31 -2.13 -23.75
N LEU A 70 -13.18 -2.78 -22.97
CA LEU A 70 -13.54 -2.31 -21.63
C LEU A 70 -12.36 -2.35 -20.68
N ASP A 71 -11.62 -3.46 -20.70
CA ASP A 71 -10.46 -3.68 -19.87
C ASP A 71 -9.30 -2.73 -20.25
N ASP A 72 -9.08 -2.47 -21.54
CA ASP A 72 -8.07 -1.51 -22.01
C ASP A 72 -8.33 -0.09 -21.50
N ALA A 73 -9.57 0.36 -21.57
CA ALA A 73 -9.92 1.71 -21.12
C ALA A 73 -9.86 1.86 -19.59
N THR A 74 -10.32 0.84 -18.86
CA THR A 74 -10.29 0.86 -17.39
C THR A 74 -8.87 0.66 -16.86
N GLU A 75 -8.03 -0.17 -17.49
CA GLU A 75 -6.61 -0.35 -17.15
C GLU A 75 -5.85 0.99 -17.23
N ARG A 76 -6.07 1.79 -18.28
CA ARG A 76 -5.42 3.10 -18.41
C ARG A 76 -5.76 4.04 -17.25
N LEU A 77 -7.02 4.07 -16.82
CA LEU A 77 -7.43 4.85 -15.65
C LEU A 77 -6.77 4.35 -14.37
N TRP A 78 -6.83 3.03 -14.12
CA TRP A 78 -6.25 2.47 -12.91
C TRP A 78 -4.74 2.60 -12.86
N ARG A 79 -4.07 2.45 -13.99
CA ARG A 79 -2.62 2.63 -14.11
C ARG A 79 -2.18 4.07 -13.84
N ALA A 80 -2.90 5.07 -14.37
CA ALA A 80 -2.62 6.47 -14.07
C ALA A 80 -2.89 6.79 -12.59
N TRP A 81 -4.01 6.30 -12.04
CA TRP A 81 -4.33 6.45 -10.63
C TRP A 81 -3.34 5.74 -9.71
N GLY A 82 -2.87 4.55 -10.09
CA GLY A 82 -1.81 3.82 -9.40
C GLY A 82 -0.53 4.63 -9.27
N GLN A 83 -0.08 5.31 -10.35
CA GLN A 83 1.09 6.20 -10.31
C GLN A 83 0.90 7.37 -9.34
N VAL A 84 -0.28 7.99 -9.31
CA VAL A 84 -0.60 9.08 -8.37
C VAL A 84 -0.61 8.56 -6.93
N SER A 85 -1.24 7.41 -6.68
CA SER A 85 -1.31 6.77 -5.36
C SER A 85 0.09 6.38 -4.86
N HIS A 86 0.93 5.84 -5.75
CA HIS A 86 2.31 5.50 -5.44
C HIS A 86 3.12 6.75 -5.03
N LEU A 87 3.10 7.79 -5.85
CA LEU A 87 3.79 9.05 -5.52
C LEU A 87 3.28 9.66 -4.20
N GLN A 88 1.98 9.61 -3.95
CA GLN A 88 1.42 10.04 -2.67
C GLN A 88 1.96 9.21 -1.50
N ALA A 89 2.22 7.91 -1.68
CA ALA A 89 2.77 7.05 -0.64
C ALA A 89 4.29 7.23 -0.41
N VAL A 90 5.05 7.73 -1.38
CA VAL A 90 6.53 7.78 -1.32
C VAL A 90 7.14 9.18 -1.34
N VAL A 91 6.40 10.21 -1.77
CA VAL A 91 6.83 11.61 -1.83
C VAL A 91 5.96 12.52 -0.96
N ASN A 92 4.66 12.36 -1.00
CA ASN A 92 3.63 12.96 -0.13
C ASN A 92 3.81 14.46 0.19
N THR A 93 4.07 15.28 -0.83
CA THR A 93 4.06 16.73 -0.64
C THR A 93 2.63 17.24 -0.38
N PRO A 94 2.44 18.37 0.32
CA PRO A 94 1.11 18.92 0.56
C PRO A 94 0.27 19.10 -0.70
N ALA A 95 0.86 19.61 -1.79
CA ALA A 95 0.18 19.83 -3.06
C ALA A 95 -0.23 18.50 -3.74
N LEU A 96 0.63 17.47 -3.69
CA LEU A 96 0.30 16.15 -4.25
C LEU A 96 -0.79 15.46 -3.41
N ARG A 97 -0.74 15.60 -2.09
CA ARG A 97 -1.78 15.09 -1.17
C ARG A 97 -3.14 15.73 -1.46
N GLU A 98 -3.18 17.05 -1.67
CA GLU A 98 -4.39 17.76 -2.06
C GLU A 98 -4.93 17.25 -3.40
N ALA A 99 -4.09 17.18 -4.44
CA ALA A 99 -4.48 16.66 -5.75
C ALA A 99 -4.98 15.19 -5.68
N TYR A 100 -4.35 14.35 -4.87
CA TYR A 100 -4.81 12.98 -4.59
C TYR A 100 -6.19 12.97 -3.93
N ASN A 101 -6.36 13.73 -2.83
CA ASN A 101 -7.61 13.77 -2.06
C ASN A 101 -8.79 14.32 -2.89
N ASP A 102 -8.57 15.30 -3.77
CA ASP A 102 -9.59 15.86 -4.65
C ASP A 102 -10.07 14.89 -5.73
N ASN A 103 -9.21 13.99 -6.16
CA ASN A 103 -9.52 13.03 -7.23
C ASN A 103 -9.94 11.63 -6.71
N LEU A 104 -9.57 11.26 -5.49
CA LEU A 104 -9.95 9.98 -4.87
C LEU A 104 -11.46 9.72 -4.90
N PRO A 105 -12.35 10.67 -4.55
CA PRO A 105 -13.80 10.46 -4.64
C PRO A 105 -14.29 10.20 -6.07
N LYS A 106 -13.71 10.84 -7.08
CA LYS A 106 -14.09 10.64 -8.49
C LYS A 106 -13.79 9.20 -8.93
N VAL A 107 -12.58 8.73 -8.65
CA VAL A 107 -12.14 7.37 -9.00
C VAL A 107 -12.95 6.31 -8.23
N THR A 108 -13.19 6.55 -6.94
CA THR A 108 -14.01 5.66 -6.10
C THR A 108 -15.45 5.57 -6.60
N ARG A 109 -16.05 6.71 -6.98
CA ARG A 109 -17.41 6.75 -7.53
C ARG A 109 -17.50 6.01 -8.86
N PHE A 110 -16.51 6.18 -9.74
CA PHE A 110 -16.46 5.43 -11.00
C PHE A 110 -16.38 3.92 -10.74
N GLY A 111 -15.51 3.47 -9.81
CA GLY A 111 -15.39 2.06 -9.42
C GLY A 111 -16.71 1.49 -8.87
N ALA A 112 -17.40 2.24 -8.00
CA ALA A 112 -18.70 1.85 -7.48
C ALA A 112 -19.76 1.75 -8.60
N ALA A 113 -19.83 2.73 -9.49
CA ALA A 113 -20.75 2.74 -10.63
C ALA A 113 -20.49 1.58 -11.59
N LEU A 114 -19.23 1.24 -11.83
CA LEU A 114 -18.83 0.08 -12.65
C LEU A 114 -19.33 -1.22 -12.02
N GLY A 115 -19.07 -1.43 -10.73
CA GLY A 115 -19.51 -2.62 -9.99
C GLY A 115 -21.03 -2.75 -9.84
N GLN A 116 -21.79 -1.65 -9.99
CA GLN A 116 -23.25 -1.62 -9.91
C GLN A 116 -23.95 -1.68 -11.27
N ASN A 117 -23.20 -1.79 -12.36
CA ASN A 117 -23.76 -1.69 -13.71
C ASN A 117 -24.44 -2.99 -14.15
N LEU A 118 -25.77 -3.00 -14.10
CA LEU A 118 -26.59 -4.16 -14.48
C LEU A 118 -26.47 -4.54 -15.96
N ALA A 119 -26.26 -3.55 -16.85
CA ALA A 119 -26.10 -3.85 -18.27
C ALA A 119 -24.77 -4.59 -18.54
N LEU A 120 -23.67 -4.17 -17.93
CA LEU A 120 -22.41 -4.89 -17.99
C LEU A 120 -22.53 -6.29 -17.35
N PHE A 121 -23.18 -6.40 -16.20
CA PHE A 121 -23.44 -7.69 -15.55
C PHE A 121 -24.20 -8.65 -16.49
N ALA A 122 -25.21 -8.15 -17.18
CA ALA A 122 -25.95 -8.94 -18.17
C ALA A 122 -25.06 -9.38 -19.36
N GLN A 123 -24.15 -8.52 -19.83
CA GLN A 123 -23.19 -8.85 -20.88
C GLN A 123 -22.20 -9.95 -20.45
N TYR A 124 -21.61 -9.85 -19.24
CA TYR A 124 -20.74 -10.91 -18.71
C TYR A 124 -21.48 -12.23 -18.53
N ARG A 125 -22.75 -12.18 -18.13
CA ARG A 125 -23.64 -13.35 -18.04
C ARG A 125 -23.87 -13.98 -19.40
N ALA A 126 -24.23 -13.16 -20.41
CA ALA A 126 -24.40 -13.61 -21.78
C ALA A 126 -23.13 -14.26 -22.36
N LEU A 127 -21.95 -13.70 -22.00
CA LEU A 127 -20.66 -14.29 -22.38
C LEU A 127 -20.43 -15.64 -21.70
N ALA A 128 -20.71 -15.77 -20.41
CA ALA A 128 -20.58 -17.00 -19.64
C ALA A 128 -21.54 -18.12 -20.14
N ASP A 129 -22.74 -17.75 -20.58
CA ASP A 129 -23.74 -18.67 -21.13
C ASP A 129 -23.51 -19.01 -22.60
N SER A 130 -22.53 -18.36 -23.26
CA SER A 130 -22.24 -18.57 -24.70
C SER A 130 -21.50 -19.89 -24.94
N PRO A 131 -21.67 -20.53 -26.11
CA PRO A 131 -20.85 -21.69 -26.51
C PRO A 131 -19.34 -21.38 -26.55
N ALA A 132 -18.94 -20.11 -26.81
CA ALA A 132 -17.55 -19.67 -26.86
C ALA A 132 -16.86 -19.79 -25.50
N PHE A 133 -17.59 -19.59 -24.38
CA PHE A 133 -17.02 -19.65 -23.04
C PHE A 133 -16.36 -21.00 -22.73
N ALA A 134 -16.95 -22.11 -23.19
CA ALA A 134 -16.37 -23.44 -23.02
C ALA A 134 -15.03 -23.63 -23.75
N THR A 135 -14.75 -22.82 -24.77
CA THR A 135 -13.50 -22.87 -25.56
C THR A 135 -12.40 -21.97 -24.99
N TYR A 136 -12.72 -21.09 -24.06
CA TYR A 136 -11.74 -20.20 -23.42
C TYR A 136 -10.75 -20.98 -22.55
N ASP A 137 -9.53 -20.49 -22.50
CA ASP A 137 -8.54 -20.99 -21.56
C ASP A 137 -8.95 -20.71 -20.09
N VAL A 138 -8.18 -21.27 -19.16
CA VAL A 138 -8.48 -21.15 -17.71
C VAL A 138 -8.46 -19.69 -17.26
N ALA A 139 -7.54 -18.86 -17.80
CA ALA A 139 -7.39 -17.47 -17.43
C ALA A 139 -8.60 -16.63 -17.86
N ARG A 140 -9.02 -16.74 -19.13
CA ARG A 140 -10.20 -16.02 -19.64
C ARG A 140 -11.48 -16.43 -18.90
N ARG A 141 -11.69 -17.74 -18.66
CA ARG A 141 -12.83 -18.21 -17.86
C ARG A 141 -12.81 -17.59 -16.46
N LYS A 142 -11.63 -17.57 -15.83
CA LYS A 142 -11.51 -17.01 -14.48
C LYS A 142 -11.78 -15.50 -14.43
N VAL A 143 -11.40 -14.75 -15.45
CA VAL A 143 -11.74 -13.32 -15.57
C VAL A 143 -13.26 -13.12 -15.58
N VAL A 144 -13.99 -13.88 -16.39
CA VAL A 144 -15.46 -13.79 -16.48
C VAL A 144 -16.13 -14.21 -15.16
N GLU A 145 -15.68 -15.31 -14.55
CA GLU A 145 -16.18 -15.76 -13.24
C GLU A 145 -15.95 -14.73 -12.15
N ASN A 146 -14.76 -14.14 -12.10
CA ASN A 146 -14.43 -13.09 -11.15
C ASN A 146 -15.30 -11.85 -11.38
N ALA A 147 -15.48 -11.42 -12.63
CA ALA A 147 -16.33 -10.28 -12.95
C ALA A 147 -17.77 -10.50 -12.46
N LEU A 148 -18.36 -11.68 -12.70
CA LEU A 148 -19.71 -12.01 -12.22
C LEU A 148 -19.81 -11.97 -10.70
N ARG A 149 -18.83 -12.53 -9.99
CA ARG A 149 -18.75 -12.45 -8.52
C ARG A 149 -18.63 -10.97 -8.07
N ASP A 150 -17.77 -10.20 -8.71
CA ASP A 150 -17.44 -8.83 -8.31
C ASP A 150 -18.63 -7.88 -8.56
N PHE A 151 -19.45 -8.10 -9.60
CA PHE A 151 -20.74 -7.40 -9.76
C PHE A 151 -21.69 -7.68 -8.60
N HIS A 152 -21.79 -8.93 -8.17
CA HIS A 152 -22.61 -9.29 -7.00
C HIS A 152 -22.10 -8.58 -5.73
N LEU A 153 -20.77 -8.62 -5.48
CA LEU A 153 -20.15 -7.95 -4.35
C LEU A 153 -20.15 -6.42 -4.46
N GLY A 154 -20.23 -5.87 -5.67
CA GLY A 154 -20.38 -4.44 -5.95
C GLY A 154 -21.80 -3.92 -5.80
N GLY A 155 -22.76 -4.81 -5.54
CA GLY A 155 -24.17 -4.44 -5.32
C GLY A 155 -24.95 -4.17 -6.60
N ALA A 156 -24.60 -4.81 -7.72
CA ALA A 156 -25.30 -4.64 -9.00
C ALA A 156 -26.81 -4.99 -8.90
N GLU A 157 -27.18 -5.91 -8.04
CA GLU A 157 -28.55 -6.39 -7.86
C GLU A 157 -29.33 -5.62 -6.78
N LEU A 158 -28.73 -4.63 -6.12
CA LEU A 158 -29.40 -3.76 -5.15
C LEU A 158 -30.45 -2.86 -5.82
N GLY A 159 -31.46 -2.43 -5.05
CA GLY A 159 -32.39 -1.40 -5.47
C GLY A 159 -31.71 -0.02 -5.61
N GLU A 160 -32.31 0.92 -6.35
CA GLU A 160 -31.70 2.21 -6.66
C GLU A 160 -31.30 3.03 -5.41
N THR A 161 -32.13 2.99 -4.36
CA THR A 161 -31.82 3.69 -3.09
C THR A 161 -30.63 3.03 -2.38
N GLU A 162 -30.56 1.69 -2.38
CA GLU A 162 -29.47 0.94 -1.77
C GLU A 162 -28.15 1.10 -2.55
N LYS A 163 -28.22 1.16 -3.89
CA LYS A 163 -27.06 1.46 -4.75
C LYS A 163 -26.48 2.83 -4.44
N ALA A 164 -27.33 3.86 -4.34
CA ALA A 164 -26.90 5.19 -3.99
C ALA A 164 -26.20 5.21 -2.61
N ARG A 165 -26.79 4.51 -1.63
CA ARG A 165 -26.19 4.41 -0.29
C ARG A 165 -24.88 3.64 -0.28
N PHE A 166 -24.79 2.53 -1.02
CA PHE A 166 -23.55 1.77 -1.19
C PHE A 166 -22.42 2.64 -1.77
N ALA A 167 -22.71 3.40 -2.83
CA ALA A 167 -21.73 4.30 -3.44
C ALA A 167 -21.25 5.38 -2.45
N GLU A 168 -22.16 5.99 -1.68
CA GLU A 168 -21.83 6.95 -0.61
C GLU A 168 -20.93 6.33 0.46
N ILE A 169 -21.24 5.09 0.89
CA ILE A 169 -20.41 4.35 1.87
C ILE A 169 -19.02 4.11 1.31
N GLN A 170 -18.87 3.68 0.06
CA GLN A 170 -17.57 3.42 -0.55
C GLN A 170 -16.73 4.71 -0.66
N GLU A 171 -17.33 5.82 -1.08
CA GLU A 171 -16.65 7.13 -1.16
C GLU A 171 -16.20 7.61 0.23
N THR A 172 -17.06 7.46 1.24
CA THR A 172 -16.72 7.84 2.62
C THR A 172 -15.62 6.94 3.20
N LEU A 173 -15.70 5.62 2.99
CA LEU A 173 -14.68 4.67 3.46
C LEU A 173 -13.31 4.94 2.83
N SER A 174 -13.24 5.25 1.53
CA SER A 174 -11.96 5.56 0.86
C SER A 174 -11.35 6.85 1.42
N SER A 175 -12.14 7.89 1.62
CA SER A 175 -11.69 9.17 2.21
C SER A 175 -11.23 9.00 3.66
N LEU A 176 -11.99 8.27 4.49
CA LEU A 176 -11.60 7.98 5.88
C LEU A 176 -10.32 7.15 5.97
N SER A 177 -10.15 6.16 5.07
CA SER A 177 -8.95 5.32 5.03
C SER A 177 -7.71 6.12 4.61
N ALA A 178 -7.85 7.00 3.63
CA ALA A 178 -6.78 7.91 3.21
C ALA A 178 -6.38 8.85 4.36
N ARG A 179 -7.36 9.50 5.02
CA ARG A 179 -7.13 10.36 6.18
C ARG A 179 -6.46 9.61 7.33
N PHE A 180 -6.94 8.40 7.63
CA PHE A 180 -6.34 7.55 8.69
C PHE A 180 -4.84 7.33 8.43
N SER A 181 -4.48 6.95 7.21
CA SER A 181 -3.08 6.70 6.84
C SER A 181 -2.24 7.96 6.86
N GLN A 182 -2.78 9.10 6.39
CA GLN A 182 -2.12 10.39 6.42
C GLN A 182 -1.84 10.86 7.85
N ASN A 183 -2.82 10.71 8.76
CA ASN A 183 -2.65 11.07 10.17
C ASN A 183 -1.53 10.26 10.84
N VAL A 184 -1.41 8.96 10.55
CA VAL A 184 -0.34 8.11 11.10
C VAL A 184 1.03 8.52 10.54
N LEU A 185 1.12 8.85 9.25
CA LEU A 185 2.35 9.34 8.64
C LEU A 185 2.77 10.67 9.27
N ASP A 186 1.84 11.62 9.34
CA ASP A 186 2.08 12.97 9.90
C ASP A 186 2.49 12.90 11.37
N ALA A 187 1.87 12.02 12.17
CA ALA A 187 2.25 11.80 13.55
C ALA A 187 3.66 11.19 13.68
N THR A 188 4.05 10.35 12.73
CA THR A 188 5.39 9.74 12.69
C THR A 188 6.46 10.77 12.33
N ASP A 189 6.22 11.55 11.29
CA ASP A 189 7.18 12.51 10.74
C ASP A 189 7.31 13.77 11.62
N ALA A 190 6.22 14.19 12.27
CA ALA A 190 6.24 15.35 13.16
C ALA A 190 6.96 15.12 14.49
N TYR A 191 7.20 13.86 14.89
CA TYR A 191 7.86 13.59 16.16
C TYR A 191 9.36 13.79 16.06
N ALA A 192 9.93 14.57 16.98
CA ALA A 192 11.35 14.78 17.12
C ALA A 192 11.74 14.93 18.59
N LEU A 193 12.67 14.09 19.04
CA LEU A 193 13.34 14.21 20.33
C LEU A 193 14.80 14.60 20.08
N TYR A 194 15.25 15.72 20.65
CA TYR A 194 16.64 16.18 20.54
C TYR A 194 17.40 15.85 21.81
N LEU A 195 18.52 15.16 21.67
CA LEU A 195 19.46 14.87 22.74
C LEU A 195 20.71 15.72 22.53
N HIS A 196 21.32 16.17 23.62
CA HIS A 196 22.49 17.06 23.60
C HIS A 196 23.72 16.47 24.28
N GLU A 197 23.52 15.47 25.14
CA GLU A 197 24.59 14.81 25.87
C GLU A 197 24.88 13.43 25.29
N GLU A 198 26.11 13.14 24.94
CA GLU A 198 26.51 11.85 24.35
C GLU A 198 26.18 10.67 25.28
N ALA A 199 26.21 10.88 26.59
CA ALA A 199 25.87 9.86 27.57
C ALA A 199 24.43 9.33 27.46
N GLU A 200 23.51 10.12 26.90
CA GLU A 200 22.11 9.71 26.69
C GLU A 200 21.98 8.65 25.58
N LEU A 201 22.99 8.53 24.72
CA LEU A 201 23.05 7.60 23.60
C LEU A 201 23.73 6.27 23.95
N ALA A 202 24.10 6.07 25.23
CA ALA A 202 24.82 4.88 25.67
C ALA A 202 24.12 3.59 25.19
N GLY A 203 24.90 2.68 24.62
CA GLY A 203 24.45 1.41 24.06
C GLY A 203 23.99 1.45 22.61
N LEU A 204 23.69 2.63 22.05
CA LEU A 204 23.24 2.72 20.65
C LEU A 204 24.36 2.38 19.66
N PRO A 205 24.03 1.68 18.55
CA PRO A 205 24.99 1.40 17.48
C PRO A 205 25.54 2.69 16.85
N ALA A 206 26.80 2.67 16.44
CA ALA A 206 27.49 3.83 15.88
C ALA A 206 26.82 4.39 14.61
N ASP A 207 26.28 3.52 13.76
CA ASP A 207 25.53 3.90 12.55
C ASP A 207 24.22 4.62 12.91
N THR A 208 23.52 4.17 13.95
CA THR A 208 22.30 4.83 14.46
C THR A 208 22.64 6.21 15.03
N VAL A 209 23.71 6.31 15.82
CA VAL A 209 24.18 7.60 16.37
C VAL A 209 24.55 8.57 15.24
N ALA A 210 25.27 8.10 14.21
CA ALA A 210 25.61 8.91 13.04
C ALA A 210 24.38 9.39 12.26
N MET A 211 23.40 8.51 12.04
CA MET A 211 22.14 8.84 11.39
C MET A 211 21.36 9.91 12.17
N CYS A 212 21.24 9.76 13.49
CA CYS A 212 20.54 10.74 14.34
C CYS A 212 21.25 12.10 14.36
N ARG A 213 22.60 12.11 14.31
CA ARG A 213 23.38 13.34 14.19
C ARG A 213 23.13 14.03 12.85
N ALA A 214 23.23 13.30 11.75
CA ALA A 214 22.98 13.83 10.42
C ALA A 214 21.56 14.42 10.30
N ALA A 215 20.56 13.77 10.90
CA ALA A 215 19.18 14.26 10.92
C ALA A 215 19.04 15.60 11.70
N ALA A 216 19.77 15.79 12.79
CA ALA A 216 19.80 17.07 13.51
C ALA A 216 20.53 18.17 12.71
N GLU A 217 21.66 17.83 12.09
CA GLU A 217 22.46 18.75 11.26
C GLU A 217 21.70 19.25 10.03
N GLN A 218 20.89 18.40 9.39
CA GLN A 218 20.02 18.79 8.26
C GLN A 218 19.01 19.89 8.65
N GLU A 219 18.61 19.93 9.92
CA GLU A 219 17.74 20.98 10.46
C GLU A 219 18.51 22.15 11.08
N GLY A 220 19.83 22.18 10.97
CA GLY A 220 20.67 23.21 11.56
C GLY A 220 20.73 23.17 13.10
N LYS A 221 20.44 22.01 13.71
CA LYS A 221 20.43 21.81 15.16
C LYS A 221 21.66 21.03 15.62
N ALA A 222 22.15 21.36 16.83
CA ALA A 222 23.21 20.62 17.49
C ALA A 222 22.66 19.37 18.19
N GLY A 223 23.51 18.35 18.36
CA GLY A 223 23.14 17.10 19.03
C GLY A 223 22.60 16.03 18.09
N TRP A 224 21.60 15.30 18.53
CA TRP A 224 21.03 14.17 17.83
C TRP A 224 19.50 14.26 17.79
N LYS A 225 18.92 14.08 16.60
CA LYS A 225 17.47 14.00 16.42
C LYS A 225 17.04 12.54 16.36
N LEU A 226 16.15 12.13 17.28
CA LEU A 226 15.51 10.82 17.28
C LEU A 226 14.06 10.97 16.82
N GLY A 227 13.66 10.14 15.87
CA GLY A 227 12.32 10.09 15.32
C GLY A 227 11.63 8.74 15.57
N LEU A 228 10.41 8.59 15.07
CA LEU A 228 9.62 7.35 15.20
C LEU A 228 9.68 6.44 13.96
N GLN A 229 10.46 6.80 12.96
CA GLN A 229 10.72 5.92 11.82
C GLN A 229 11.52 4.69 12.27
N MET A 230 11.19 3.52 11.71
CA MET A 230 11.72 2.23 12.17
C MET A 230 13.27 2.15 12.24
N PRO A 231 14.04 2.72 11.29
CA PRO A 231 15.51 2.71 11.37
C PRO A 231 16.09 3.43 12.60
N CYS A 232 15.35 4.37 13.19
CA CYS A 232 15.72 5.02 14.45
C CYS A 232 15.06 4.31 15.65
N TYR A 233 13.78 4.08 15.59
CA TYR A 233 12.98 3.54 16.71
C TYR A 233 13.46 2.16 17.16
N LEU A 234 13.63 1.21 16.23
CA LEU A 234 14.01 -0.17 16.60
C LEU A 234 15.39 -0.27 17.27
N PRO A 235 16.46 0.38 16.78
CA PRO A 235 17.74 0.38 17.50
C PRO A 235 17.65 1.01 18.89
N VAL A 236 16.86 2.08 19.08
CA VAL A 236 16.69 2.66 20.41
C VAL A 236 16.03 1.65 21.36
N GLN A 237 14.97 0.96 20.93
CA GLN A 237 14.30 -0.04 21.75
C GLN A 237 15.20 -1.24 22.08
N ALA A 238 16.08 -1.66 21.15
CA ALA A 238 16.91 -2.84 21.31
C ALA A 238 18.24 -2.58 22.06
N TYR A 239 18.81 -1.36 21.93
CA TYR A 239 20.19 -1.13 22.36
C TYR A 239 20.37 -0.02 23.37
N ALA A 240 19.48 0.99 23.45
CA ALA A 240 19.66 2.09 24.37
C ALA A 240 19.69 1.59 25.83
N GLU A 241 20.77 1.93 26.56
CA GLU A 241 20.89 1.59 27.99
C GLU A 241 19.94 2.44 28.86
N ASN A 242 19.64 3.66 28.42
CA ASN A 242 18.73 4.57 29.09
C ASN A 242 17.28 4.08 28.97
N CYS A 243 16.74 3.52 30.06
CA CYS A 243 15.34 3.05 30.14
C CYS A 243 14.33 4.18 29.88
N GLY A 244 14.57 5.39 30.40
CA GLY A 244 13.70 6.55 30.16
C GLY A 244 13.63 6.94 28.68
N LEU A 245 14.72 6.77 27.94
CA LEU A 245 14.74 7.01 26.49
C LEU A 245 13.89 5.97 25.76
N ARG A 246 14.02 4.67 26.12
CA ARG A 246 13.18 3.60 25.54
C ARG A 246 11.69 3.84 25.81
N GLU A 247 11.35 4.16 27.06
CA GLU A 247 9.97 4.51 27.46
C GLU A 247 9.43 5.68 26.67
N THR A 248 10.18 6.77 26.56
CA THR A 248 9.77 7.99 25.85
C THR A 248 9.40 7.70 24.39
N LEU A 249 10.28 7.00 23.66
CA LEU A 249 10.01 6.66 22.25
C LEU A 249 8.89 5.62 22.12
N TYR A 250 8.84 4.63 23.04
CA TYR A 250 7.77 3.62 23.04
C TYR A 250 6.41 4.28 23.19
N ARG A 251 6.24 5.15 24.20
CA ARG A 251 4.97 5.85 24.44
C ARG A 251 4.61 6.74 23.26
N ALA A 252 5.56 7.53 22.75
CA ALA A 252 5.34 8.37 21.57
C ALA A 252 4.91 7.56 20.34
N SER A 253 5.51 6.40 20.12
CA SER A 253 5.13 5.50 19.03
C SER A 253 3.74 4.87 19.23
N ALA A 254 3.41 4.48 20.46
CA ALA A 254 2.15 3.80 20.79
C ALA A 254 0.92 4.71 20.67
N VAL A 255 1.09 6.00 20.94
CA VAL A 255 -0.03 6.97 20.95
C VAL A 255 -0.19 7.76 19.64
N ARG A 256 0.59 7.45 18.61
CA ARG A 256 0.47 8.14 17.32
C ARG A 256 -0.94 8.08 16.77
N ALA A 257 -1.43 9.22 16.30
CA ALA A 257 -2.75 9.38 15.70
C ALA A 257 -3.91 8.80 16.54
N SER A 258 -3.76 8.84 17.87
CA SER A 258 -4.80 8.45 18.84
C SER A 258 -5.36 9.67 19.56
N GLU A 259 -6.28 9.43 20.50
CA GLU A 259 -6.83 10.45 21.40
C GLU A 259 -5.79 11.14 22.31
N PHE A 260 -4.55 10.62 22.34
CA PHE A 260 -3.43 11.19 23.09
C PHE A 260 -2.46 12.01 22.23
N ASP A 261 -2.70 12.06 20.91
CA ASP A 261 -1.96 12.90 19.94
C ASP A 261 -2.68 14.26 19.79
N LEU A 262 -2.27 15.04 18.79
CA LEU A 262 -2.97 16.29 18.44
C LEU A 262 -4.38 15.98 17.90
N PRO A 263 -5.40 16.76 18.27
CA PRO A 263 -6.79 16.50 17.88
C PRO A 263 -7.00 16.38 16.36
N GLU A 264 -6.25 17.13 15.56
CA GLU A 264 -6.32 17.09 14.09
C GLU A 264 -5.83 15.77 13.50
N ARG A 265 -5.03 15.00 14.22
CA ARG A 265 -4.51 13.69 13.83
C ARG A 265 -5.19 12.51 14.52
N ASP A 266 -6.13 12.77 15.44
CA ASP A 266 -6.85 11.71 16.13
C ASP A 266 -7.74 10.89 15.19
N ASN A 267 -7.46 9.59 15.10
CA ASN A 267 -8.17 8.64 14.27
C ASN A 267 -9.36 7.95 14.98
N SER A 268 -9.62 8.23 16.27
CA SER A 268 -10.65 7.52 17.05
C SER A 268 -12.03 7.63 16.42
N MET A 269 -12.41 8.82 15.95
CA MET A 269 -13.68 9.03 15.25
C MET A 269 -13.70 8.33 13.90
N ALA A 270 -12.58 8.35 13.15
CA ALA A 270 -12.48 7.67 11.85
C ALA A 270 -12.63 6.15 12.01
N ILE A 271 -12.03 5.55 13.04
CA ILE A 271 -12.17 4.12 13.37
C ILE A 271 -13.65 3.77 13.58
N ASN A 272 -14.36 4.52 14.44
CA ASN A 272 -15.76 4.26 14.73
C ASN A 272 -16.64 4.38 13.47
N GLN A 273 -16.42 5.40 12.64
CA GLN A 273 -17.14 5.59 11.40
C GLN A 273 -16.88 4.47 10.39
N ILE A 274 -15.61 4.08 10.20
CA ILE A 274 -15.22 2.96 9.33
C ILE A 274 -15.91 1.67 9.76
N LEU A 275 -15.93 1.35 11.06
CA LEU A 275 -16.56 0.14 11.58
C LEU A 275 -18.09 0.15 11.35
N ALA A 276 -18.74 1.28 11.60
CA ALA A 276 -20.18 1.44 11.37
C ALA A 276 -20.53 1.29 9.88
N LEU A 277 -19.79 1.97 9.00
CA LEU A 277 -20.02 1.91 7.56
C LEU A 277 -19.74 0.52 6.97
N ARG A 278 -18.73 -0.19 7.46
CA ARG A 278 -18.44 -1.58 7.06
C ARG A 278 -19.57 -2.52 7.48
N THR A 279 -20.14 -2.32 8.66
CA THR A 279 -21.29 -3.10 9.12
C THR A 279 -22.51 -2.86 8.24
N GLU A 280 -22.81 -1.61 7.94
CA GLU A 280 -23.92 -1.23 7.05
C GLU A 280 -23.74 -1.79 5.64
N LEU A 281 -22.53 -1.67 5.06
CA LEU A 281 -22.20 -2.19 3.74
C LEU A 281 -22.43 -3.71 3.64
N ALA A 282 -21.96 -4.45 4.65
CA ALA A 282 -22.19 -5.90 4.67
C ALA A 282 -23.68 -6.25 4.74
N ALA A 283 -24.44 -5.53 5.56
CA ALA A 283 -25.89 -5.73 5.68
C ALA A 283 -26.64 -5.41 4.37
N LEU A 284 -26.26 -4.33 3.65
CA LEU A 284 -26.82 -4.00 2.33
C LEU A 284 -26.65 -5.14 1.33
N LEU A 285 -25.51 -5.82 1.35
CA LEU A 285 -25.20 -6.94 0.48
C LEU A 285 -25.70 -8.31 0.99
N GLY A 286 -26.42 -8.33 2.13
CA GLY A 286 -26.96 -9.55 2.71
C GLY A 286 -25.96 -10.43 3.46
N PHE A 287 -24.76 -9.92 3.76
CA PHE A 287 -23.77 -10.63 4.57
C PHE A 287 -24.04 -10.45 6.08
N ALA A 288 -23.76 -11.50 6.84
CA ALA A 288 -23.92 -11.49 8.30
C ALA A 288 -22.93 -10.52 8.99
N SER A 289 -21.75 -10.34 8.42
CA SER A 289 -20.73 -9.40 8.90
C SER A 289 -19.83 -8.91 7.76
N TYR A 290 -19.08 -7.84 8.02
CA TYR A 290 -18.04 -7.39 7.10
C TYR A 290 -16.93 -8.42 6.91
N ALA A 291 -16.68 -9.28 7.90
CA ALA A 291 -15.72 -10.37 7.78
C ALA A 291 -16.21 -11.42 6.76
N ASP A 292 -17.50 -11.75 6.73
CA ASP A 292 -18.11 -12.65 5.71
C ASP A 292 -17.95 -12.05 4.31
N TYR A 293 -18.30 -10.78 4.13
CA TYR A 293 -18.05 -10.06 2.88
C TYR A 293 -16.57 -10.09 2.47
N SER A 294 -15.68 -9.83 3.41
CA SER A 294 -14.23 -9.76 3.16
C SER A 294 -13.63 -11.09 2.72
N VAL A 295 -14.10 -12.23 3.23
CA VAL A 295 -13.57 -13.55 2.82
C VAL A 295 -14.12 -14.05 1.49
N ALA A 296 -15.19 -13.46 0.96
CA ALA A 296 -15.81 -13.89 -0.30
C ALA A 296 -14.85 -13.93 -1.51
N THR A 297 -13.78 -13.14 -1.49
CA THR A 297 -12.72 -13.10 -2.52
C THR A 297 -11.41 -13.76 -2.09
N LYS A 298 -11.37 -14.43 -0.93
CA LYS A 298 -10.15 -14.99 -0.34
C LYS A 298 -10.16 -16.52 -0.36
N MET A 299 -9.06 -17.13 0.04
CA MET A 299 -8.92 -18.59 0.10
C MET A 299 -9.71 -19.21 1.25
N ALA A 300 -9.85 -18.52 2.39
CA ALA A 300 -10.64 -18.98 3.51
C ALA A 300 -12.14 -18.99 3.15
N GLN A 301 -12.84 -20.05 3.54
CA GLN A 301 -14.26 -20.23 3.22
C GLN A 301 -15.20 -19.46 4.14
N SER A 302 -14.74 -19.14 5.35
CA SER A 302 -15.54 -18.41 6.34
C SER A 302 -14.67 -17.71 7.38
N PRO A 303 -15.19 -16.68 8.08
CA PRO A 303 -14.53 -16.10 9.25
C PRO A 303 -14.32 -17.12 10.37
N ALA A 304 -15.19 -18.13 10.49
CA ALA A 304 -15.06 -19.17 11.50
C ALA A 304 -13.79 -20.01 11.28
N GLU A 305 -13.50 -20.41 10.03
CA GLU A 305 -12.27 -21.12 9.66
C GLU A 305 -11.02 -20.30 10.04
N VAL A 306 -11.00 -19.00 9.72
CA VAL A 306 -9.90 -18.10 10.09
C VAL A 306 -9.72 -18.03 11.61
N LEU A 307 -10.82 -17.87 12.35
CA LEU A 307 -10.79 -17.79 13.82
C LEU A 307 -10.34 -19.10 14.46
N GLU A 308 -10.78 -20.24 13.95
CA GLU A 308 -10.37 -21.56 14.43
C GLU A 308 -8.86 -21.76 14.23
N PHE A 309 -8.36 -21.47 13.03
CA PHE A 309 -6.92 -21.51 12.75
C PHE A 309 -6.11 -20.61 13.69
N LEU A 310 -6.52 -19.36 13.86
CA LEU A 310 -5.81 -18.42 14.74
C LEU A 310 -5.88 -18.82 16.22
N ARG A 311 -7.00 -19.37 16.69
CA ARG A 311 -7.15 -19.86 18.07
C ARG A 311 -6.30 -21.09 18.35
N ASP A 312 -6.25 -22.04 17.41
CA ASP A 312 -5.37 -23.20 17.52
C ASP A 312 -3.89 -22.78 17.56
N LEU A 313 -3.49 -21.89 16.65
CA LEU A 313 -2.13 -21.34 16.63
C LEU A 313 -1.79 -20.61 17.94
N ALA A 314 -2.70 -19.77 18.44
CA ALA A 314 -2.52 -19.05 19.70
C ALA A 314 -2.43 -20.01 20.90
N ALA A 315 -3.24 -21.06 20.94
CA ALA A 315 -3.20 -22.06 21.99
C ALA A 315 -1.86 -22.81 22.03
N ARG A 316 -1.31 -23.15 20.87
CA ARG A 316 0.01 -23.79 20.73
C ARG A 316 1.16 -22.82 21.06
N ALA A 317 1.10 -21.58 20.60
CA ALA A 317 2.15 -20.57 20.84
C ALA A 317 2.22 -20.10 22.30
N LYS A 318 1.08 -19.99 22.98
CA LYS A 318 0.99 -19.40 24.34
C LYS A 318 1.91 -20.05 25.40
N PRO A 319 2.06 -21.38 25.49
CA PRO A 319 3.00 -22.00 26.44
C PRO A 319 4.46 -21.63 26.17
N HIS A 320 4.84 -21.48 24.89
CA HIS A 320 6.19 -21.05 24.48
C HIS A 320 6.43 -19.60 24.83
N ALA A 321 5.51 -18.70 24.46
CA ALA A 321 5.60 -17.28 24.78
C ALA A 321 5.68 -17.03 26.31
N ARG A 322 4.98 -17.83 27.13
CA ARG A 322 5.09 -17.73 28.59
C ARG A 322 6.48 -18.13 29.10
N ARG A 323 7.07 -19.20 28.56
CA ARG A 323 8.44 -19.61 28.90
C ARG A 323 9.44 -18.55 28.51
N ASP A 324 9.34 -18.03 27.29
CA ASP A 324 10.22 -16.98 26.79
C ASP A 324 10.10 -15.71 27.66
N ARG A 325 8.88 -15.33 28.05
CA ARG A 325 8.66 -14.21 28.96
C ARG A 325 9.30 -14.42 30.32
N THR A 326 9.11 -15.59 30.94
CA THR A 326 9.72 -15.93 32.24
C THR A 326 11.25 -15.93 32.15
N GLU A 327 11.81 -16.41 31.05
CA GLU A 327 13.25 -16.37 30.81
C GLU A 327 13.79 -14.93 30.73
N LEU A 328 13.09 -14.04 30.02
CA LEU A 328 13.44 -12.62 29.97
C LEU A 328 13.36 -11.96 31.33
N GLU A 329 12.30 -12.22 32.10
CA GLU A 329 12.10 -11.68 33.45
C GLU A 329 13.23 -12.12 34.41
N ASN A 330 13.59 -13.40 34.42
CA ASN A 330 14.70 -13.92 35.23
C ASN A 330 16.03 -13.29 34.82
N PHE A 331 16.34 -13.24 33.52
CA PHE A 331 17.56 -12.64 33.01
C PHE A 331 17.66 -11.16 33.37
N ALA A 332 16.55 -10.42 33.24
CA ALA A 332 16.47 -8.99 33.56
C ALA A 332 16.78 -8.74 35.07
N ALA A 333 16.20 -9.53 35.95
CA ALA A 333 16.42 -9.43 37.38
C ALA A 333 17.84 -9.80 37.80
N GLU A 334 18.38 -10.90 37.24
CA GLU A 334 19.68 -11.45 37.63
C GLU A 334 20.87 -10.65 37.06
N HIS A 335 20.74 -10.10 35.84
CA HIS A 335 21.88 -9.55 35.11
C HIS A 335 21.76 -8.04 34.80
N LEU A 336 20.55 -7.48 34.82
CA LEU A 336 20.32 -6.09 34.41
C LEU A 336 19.74 -5.21 35.54
N ALA A 337 19.54 -5.77 36.74
CA ALA A 337 18.93 -5.11 37.89
C ALA A 337 17.55 -4.50 37.59
N LEU A 338 16.78 -5.14 36.70
CA LEU A 338 15.40 -4.77 36.36
C LEU A 338 14.45 -5.74 37.07
N GLU A 339 13.83 -5.28 38.16
CA GLU A 339 12.88 -6.08 38.94
C GLU A 339 11.55 -6.31 38.22
N THR A 340 11.15 -5.35 37.40
CA THR A 340 9.93 -5.38 36.58
C THR A 340 10.29 -5.19 35.12
N LEU A 341 9.74 -6.03 34.27
CA LEU A 341 9.96 -5.96 32.83
C LEU A 341 8.78 -5.24 32.17
N GLU A 342 9.00 -4.00 31.80
CA GLU A 342 8.03 -3.17 31.09
C GLU A 342 8.01 -3.44 29.58
N ALA A 343 7.00 -2.94 28.88
CA ALA A 343 6.85 -3.19 27.44
C ALA A 343 8.03 -2.64 26.61
N TRP A 344 8.60 -1.51 27.01
CA TRP A 344 9.76 -0.90 26.36
C TRP A 344 11.11 -1.56 26.71
N ASP A 345 11.13 -2.51 27.65
CA ASP A 345 12.32 -3.25 28.01
C ASP A 345 12.47 -4.58 27.25
N LEU A 346 11.38 -5.08 26.66
CA LEU A 346 11.35 -6.42 26.05
C LEU A 346 12.41 -6.61 24.96
N ALA A 347 12.54 -5.64 24.04
CA ALA A 347 13.51 -5.70 22.96
C ALA A 347 14.95 -5.60 23.47
N TYR A 348 15.19 -4.70 24.44
CA TYR A 348 16.49 -4.50 25.07
C TYR A 348 16.95 -5.75 25.81
N VAL A 349 16.11 -6.30 26.69
CA VAL A 349 16.42 -7.51 27.46
C VAL A 349 16.60 -8.71 26.53
N GLY A 350 15.80 -8.84 25.49
CA GLY A 350 15.91 -9.88 24.47
C GLY A 350 17.26 -9.84 23.74
N GLU A 351 17.74 -8.65 23.37
CA GLU A 351 19.04 -8.46 22.74
C GLU A 351 20.19 -8.81 23.70
N LYS A 352 20.12 -8.36 24.96
CA LYS A 352 21.11 -8.70 26.00
C LYS A 352 21.15 -10.19 26.30
N LEU A 353 20.01 -10.87 26.41
CA LEU A 353 19.91 -12.31 26.59
C LEU A 353 20.54 -13.07 25.39
N LYS A 354 20.23 -12.62 24.16
CA LYS A 354 20.79 -13.20 22.94
C LYS A 354 22.32 -13.07 22.91
N GLN A 355 22.86 -11.90 23.26
CA GLN A 355 24.30 -11.68 23.36
C GLN A 355 24.95 -12.58 24.42
N ALA A 356 24.34 -12.70 25.60
CA ALA A 356 24.84 -13.55 26.69
C ALA A 356 24.83 -15.04 26.30
N ARG A 357 23.80 -15.49 25.56
CA ARG A 357 23.64 -16.92 25.20
C ARG A 357 24.48 -17.33 24.01
N TYR A 358 24.55 -16.50 22.98
CA TYR A 358 25.14 -16.87 21.70
C TYR A 358 26.46 -16.16 21.40
N SER A 359 26.89 -15.25 22.27
CA SER A 359 28.18 -14.53 22.15
C SER A 359 28.31 -13.70 20.85
N PHE A 360 27.18 -13.29 20.21
CA PHE A 360 27.17 -12.36 19.09
C PHE A 360 25.99 -11.40 19.19
N SER A 361 26.13 -10.26 18.51
CA SER A 361 25.08 -9.26 18.36
C SER A 361 24.57 -9.21 16.92
N GLU A 362 23.37 -8.68 16.71
CA GLU A 362 22.87 -8.41 15.35
C GLU A 362 23.75 -7.41 14.59
N GLN A 363 24.41 -6.50 15.30
CA GLN A 363 25.36 -5.57 14.69
C GLN A 363 26.59 -6.28 14.10
N GLU A 364 27.05 -7.35 14.74
CA GLU A 364 28.12 -8.19 14.19
C GLU A 364 27.65 -8.95 12.94
N VAL A 365 26.46 -9.56 13.00
CA VAL A 365 25.87 -10.28 11.88
C VAL A 365 25.58 -9.35 10.69
N LYS A 366 25.10 -8.12 10.95
CA LYS A 366 24.81 -7.10 9.93
C LYS A 366 25.98 -6.84 8.97
N GLN A 367 27.23 -6.96 9.43
CA GLN A 367 28.42 -6.75 8.60
C GLN A 367 28.53 -7.78 7.45
N TYR A 368 27.94 -8.97 7.62
CA TYR A 368 27.94 -10.02 6.60
C TYR A 368 26.79 -9.87 5.61
N PHE A 369 25.73 -9.17 5.98
CA PHE A 369 24.51 -8.97 5.21
C PHE A 369 24.39 -7.54 4.73
N THR A 370 25.43 -7.04 4.06
CA THR A 370 25.38 -5.72 3.42
C THR A 370 24.37 -5.72 2.29
N GLU A 371 23.74 -4.58 2.01
CA GLU A 371 22.75 -4.41 0.94
C GLU A 371 23.23 -5.01 -0.39
N ALA A 372 24.47 -4.69 -0.79
CA ALA A 372 25.04 -5.20 -2.05
C ALA A 372 25.10 -6.74 -2.09
N LYS A 373 25.50 -7.38 -0.98
CA LYS A 373 25.55 -8.87 -0.88
C LYS A 373 24.17 -9.48 -0.87
N VAL A 374 23.22 -8.85 -0.16
CA VAL A 374 21.84 -9.36 -0.07
C VAL A 374 21.16 -9.28 -1.44
N LEU A 375 21.32 -8.17 -2.15
CA LEU A 375 20.76 -8.02 -3.51
C LEU A 375 21.40 -9.00 -4.49
N ALA A 376 22.72 -9.14 -4.48
CA ALA A 376 23.39 -10.13 -5.34
C ALA A 376 22.90 -11.56 -5.03
N GLY A 377 22.83 -11.94 -3.75
CA GLY A 377 22.32 -13.25 -3.35
C GLY A 377 20.85 -13.46 -3.72
N LEU A 378 19.99 -12.45 -3.61
CA LEU A 378 18.60 -12.50 -4.07
C LEU A 378 18.54 -12.78 -5.58
N PHE A 379 19.37 -12.09 -6.37
CA PHE A 379 19.38 -12.26 -7.82
C PHE A 379 19.90 -13.65 -8.21
N ASP A 380 20.94 -14.18 -7.53
CA ASP A 380 21.42 -15.56 -7.71
C ASP A 380 20.34 -16.60 -7.41
N VAL A 381 19.53 -16.38 -6.36
CA VAL A 381 18.40 -17.26 -6.01
C VAL A 381 17.32 -17.21 -7.09
N ILE A 382 16.98 -16.02 -7.61
CA ILE A 382 16.00 -15.85 -8.72
C ILE A 382 16.49 -16.60 -9.95
N GLU A 383 17.76 -16.43 -10.33
CA GLU A 383 18.34 -17.14 -11.49
C GLU A 383 18.31 -18.65 -11.27
N SER A 384 18.72 -19.12 -10.10
CA SER A 384 18.75 -20.55 -9.77
C SER A 384 17.38 -21.22 -9.78
N LEU A 385 16.34 -20.53 -9.26
CA LEU A 385 15.00 -21.11 -9.14
C LEU A 385 14.16 -20.97 -10.41
N TYR A 386 14.30 -19.85 -11.12
CA TYR A 386 13.41 -19.51 -12.23
C TYR A 386 14.13 -19.43 -13.58
N GLY A 387 15.46 -19.47 -13.61
CA GLY A 387 16.24 -19.28 -14.83
C GLY A 387 16.15 -17.86 -15.39
N LEU A 388 15.78 -16.88 -14.56
CA LEU A 388 15.62 -15.47 -14.92
C LEU A 388 16.83 -14.67 -14.44
N GLN A 389 17.43 -13.88 -15.31
CA GLN A 389 18.52 -12.98 -14.95
C GLN A 389 17.96 -11.60 -14.55
N VAL A 390 18.44 -11.10 -13.41
CA VAL A 390 18.16 -9.73 -12.96
C VAL A 390 19.29 -8.82 -13.39
N GLN A 391 18.96 -7.80 -14.16
CA GLN A 391 19.95 -6.85 -14.71
C GLN A 391 19.60 -5.43 -14.27
N PRO A 392 20.58 -4.60 -13.86
CA PRO A 392 20.36 -3.17 -13.67
C PRO A 392 19.83 -2.52 -14.95
N ASP A 393 18.92 -1.59 -14.83
CA ASP A 393 18.34 -0.85 -15.95
C ASP A 393 18.09 0.62 -15.50
N SER A 394 17.61 1.46 -16.42
CA SER A 394 17.38 2.88 -16.16
C SER A 394 15.91 3.23 -16.38
N ALA A 395 15.34 3.96 -15.45
CA ALA A 395 13.98 4.49 -15.51
C ALA A 395 13.89 5.86 -14.83
N PRO A 396 12.86 6.69 -15.13
CA PRO A 396 12.53 7.82 -14.28
C PRO A 396 12.18 7.34 -12.86
N VAL A 397 12.82 7.93 -11.84
CA VAL A 397 12.62 7.58 -10.43
C VAL A 397 12.16 8.81 -9.64
N TRP A 398 11.46 8.60 -8.52
CA TRP A 398 10.93 9.66 -7.65
C TRP A 398 11.91 10.09 -6.55
N HIS A 399 13.02 9.36 -6.38
CA HIS A 399 14.06 9.67 -5.41
C HIS A 399 15.40 9.07 -5.88
N GLU A 400 16.53 9.70 -5.52
CA GLU A 400 17.88 9.27 -5.95
C GLU A 400 18.30 7.90 -5.44
N ASP A 401 17.76 7.45 -4.31
CA ASP A 401 18.04 6.14 -3.73
C ASP A 401 17.28 4.99 -4.42
N VAL A 402 16.32 5.29 -5.27
CA VAL A 402 15.52 4.27 -5.96
C VAL A 402 16.33 3.61 -7.06
N ARG A 403 16.36 2.29 -7.06
CA ARG A 403 17.03 1.48 -8.09
C ARG A 403 16.01 0.83 -8.99
N PHE A 404 16.41 0.60 -10.23
CA PHE A 404 15.56 -0.01 -11.23
C PHE A 404 16.24 -1.21 -11.89
N TYR A 405 15.48 -2.29 -12.08
CA TYR A 405 15.96 -3.55 -12.63
C TYR A 405 14.98 -4.13 -13.66
N ARG A 406 15.54 -4.94 -14.57
CA ARG A 406 14.79 -5.78 -15.48
C ARG A 406 15.08 -7.25 -15.26
N LEU A 407 14.07 -8.10 -15.45
CA LEU A 407 14.21 -9.55 -15.52
C LEU A 407 14.15 -9.99 -16.96
N VAL A 408 15.12 -10.79 -17.38
CA VAL A 408 15.16 -11.37 -18.72
C VAL A 408 15.26 -12.89 -18.62
N ASP A 409 14.70 -13.59 -19.63
CA ASP A 409 14.85 -15.04 -19.76
C ASP A 409 16.20 -15.43 -20.37
N ALA A 410 16.43 -16.73 -20.55
CA ALA A 410 17.66 -17.28 -21.13
C ALA A 410 17.90 -16.83 -22.58
N GLN A 411 16.89 -16.33 -23.29
CA GLN A 411 16.97 -15.78 -24.63
C GLN A 411 17.16 -14.26 -24.63
N GLY A 412 17.18 -13.63 -23.48
CA GLY A 412 17.30 -12.19 -23.31
C GLY A 412 15.97 -11.43 -23.50
N ALA A 413 14.84 -12.13 -23.60
CA ALA A 413 13.54 -11.49 -23.69
C ALA A 413 13.10 -10.92 -22.32
N LEU A 414 12.48 -9.73 -22.37
CA LEU A 414 11.99 -9.05 -21.18
C LEU A 414 10.79 -9.80 -20.56
N VAL A 415 10.93 -10.20 -19.30
CA VAL A 415 9.88 -10.90 -18.52
C VAL A 415 9.15 -9.95 -17.59
N GLY A 416 9.87 -9.00 -16.96
CA GLY A 416 9.31 -8.01 -16.05
C GLY A 416 10.33 -6.98 -15.61
N GLN A 417 9.86 -5.95 -14.92
CA GLN A 417 10.70 -4.86 -14.40
C GLN A 417 10.25 -4.48 -12.99
N PHE A 418 11.15 -3.94 -12.18
CA PHE A 418 10.82 -3.51 -10.84
C PHE A 418 11.71 -2.40 -10.33
N TYR A 419 11.14 -1.59 -9.44
CA TYR A 419 11.85 -0.60 -8.64
C TYR A 419 12.17 -1.17 -7.25
N LEU A 420 13.28 -0.74 -6.65
CA LEU A 420 13.61 -0.97 -5.25
C LEU A 420 13.79 0.38 -4.56
N ASP A 421 12.90 0.70 -3.64
CA ASP A 421 12.95 1.88 -2.79
C ASP A 421 13.17 1.45 -1.34
N LEU A 422 14.43 1.21 -0.94
CA LEU A 422 14.79 0.48 0.26
C LEU A 422 14.91 1.35 1.53
N TYR A 423 14.97 2.67 1.38
CA TYR A 423 15.28 3.57 2.50
C TYR A 423 14.04 4.30 3.02
N ALA A 424 13.94 4.40 4.35
CA ALA A 424 12.96 5.25 4.99
C ALA A 424 13.35 6.72 4.85
N ARG A 425 12.35 7.59 4.65
CA ARG A 425 12.52 9.04 4.60
C ARG A 425 11.23 9.75 4.98
N GLU A 426 11.30 11.03 5.26
CA GLU A 426 10.13 11.87 5.49
C GLU A 426 9.19 11.87 4.27
N GLY A 427 7.89 11.88 4.50
CA GLY A 427 6.86 11.81 3.45
C GLY A 427 6.72 10.44 2.78
N LYS A 428 7.45 9.42 3.22
CA LYS A 428 7.30 8.05 2.73
C LYS A 428 6.57 7.18 3.74
N ARG A 429 5.54 6.48 3.28
CA ARG A 429 4.81 5.48 4.08
C ARG A 429 5.77 4.44 4.62
N GLY A 430 5.76 4.24 5.93
CA GLY A 430 6.62 3.28 6.63
C GLY A 430 6.20 1.82 6.39
N GLY A 431 7.07 0.91 6.81
CA GLY A 431 6.90 -0.53 6.67
C GLY A 431 7.51 -1.10 5.40
N ALA A 432 7.37 -2.42 5.22
CA ALA A 432 7.73 -3.10 3.98
C ALA A 432 6.46 -3.43 3.21
N TRP A 433 6.36 -2.96 1.97
CA TRP A 433 5.20 -3.14 1.10
C TRP A 433 5.63 -3.21 -0.36
N MET A 434 4.78 -3.78 -1.17
CA MET A 434 4.92 -3.88 -2.62
C MET A 434 3.73 -3.18 -3.26
N ASP A 435 3.95 -2.58 -4.42
CA ASP A 435 2.92 -1.93 -5.22
C ASP A 435 3.11 -2.31 -6.68
N ASP A 436 2.02 -2.54 -7.40
CA ASP A 436 2.06 -2.87 -8.82
C ASP A 436 1.71 -1.64 -9.66
N CYS A 437 2.61 -1.26 -10.54
CA CYS A 437 2.38 -0.17 -11.49
C CYS A 437 1.66 -0.65 -12.76
N ARG A 438 1.99 -1.86 -13.18
CA ARG A 438 1.47 -2.45 -14.42
C ARG A 438 1.48 -3.96 -14.33
N ASN A 439 0.31 -4.58 -14.51
CA ASN A 439 0.18 -6.04 -14.48
C ASN A 439 0.58 -6.70 -15.80
N ARG A 440 0.94 -7.98 -15.73
CA ARG A 440 1.14 -8.79 -16.95
C ARG A 440 -0.20 -8.98 -17.65
N ARG A 441 -0.24 -8.65 -18.94
CA ARG A 441 -1.44 -8.73 -19.76
C ARG A 441 -1.10 -9.09 -21.18
N ASP A 442 -1.90 -9.93 -21.80
CA ASP A 442 -1.90 -10.19 -23.25
C ASP A 442 -3.19 -9.61 -23.84
N SER A 443 -3.05 -8.58 -24.67
CA SER A 443 -4.16 -7.96 -25.38
C SER A 443 -3.86 -7.95 -26.86
N ALA A 444 -4.72 -8.57 -27.67
CA ALA A 444 -4.59 -8.68 -29.13
C ALA A 444 -3.21 -9.21 -29.58
N GLY A 445 -2.61 -10.12 -28.82
CA GLY A 445 -1.28 -10.70 -29.10
C GLY A 445 -0.10 -9.78 -28.74
N GLN A 446 -0.37 -8.68 -28.06
CA GLN A 446 0.67 -7.80 -27.51
C GLN A 446 0.82 -8.07 -26.01
N MET A 447 2.00 -8.59 -25.63
CA MET A 447 2.32 -8.89 -24.25
C MET A 447 2.77 -7.61 -23.52
N GLN A 448 1.97 -7.17 -22.53
CA GLN A 448 2.38 -6.20 -21.53
C GLN A 448 3.15 -6.91 -20.41
N THR A 449 4.41 -6.55 -20.19
CA THR A 449 5.21 -7.10 -19.10
C THR A 449 4.88 -6.41 -17.78
N PRO A 450 4.92 -7.12 -16.62
CA PRO A 450 4.66 -6.52 -15.32
C PRO A 450 5.74 -5.51 -14.93
N LEU A 451 5.32 -4.50 -14.17
CA LEU A 451 6.18 -3.48 -13.56
C LEU A 451 5.71 -3.29 -12.11
N VAL A 452 6.62 -3.50 -11.17
CA VAL A 452 6.40 -3.45 -9.71
C VAL A 452 7.26 -2.37 -9.08
#